data_5bc95b6eb9764741892c740e1c82d034
#
_entry.id   5bc95b6eb9764741892c740e1c82d034
#
_cell.length_a   1.000
_cell.length_b   1.000
_cell.length_c   1.000
_cell.angle_alpha   90.00
_cell.angle_beta   90.00
_cell.angle_gamma   90.00
#
_symmetry.space_group_name_H-M   'P 1'
#
loop_
_entity.id
_entity.type
_entity.pdbx_description
1 polymer ?
#
loop_
_entity_poly.entity_id
_entity_poly.type
_entity_poly.pdbx_seq_one_letter_code
_entity_poly.pdbx_strand_id
1 'polypeptide(L)'
;GRQALAEAAWAAYDELAAAHDLVICEGAGSPAEINLRSGDYTNMGLARQKNLPVVLVGDIDRGGVLASIYGTWGLLDDADRALLAGYLINKFRGDDSVLAPGLAEITRRTGLPSLGVLPWVPGVWLDGEDALEVGRWRHEGDAVDPTALRVAVVRFPRISNATDVDALAGEAGVDVQVTTNPATCAAADIVVLPGSRSTIDDLAWLRSTGIAEVVAERAAQGRTVVGICGGYQMLARTIDDPQGQEVAGGAQVPGLGLLPVDVDFAVEKTLTLSHGCLLYTSDAAD
;
A
#
# COMPACT_ATOMS: atom_id res chain seq x y z
N GLY A 1 -10.16 -22.77 -6.75
CA GLY A 1 -11.03 -21.84 -7.47
C GLY A 1 -11.68 -20.84 -6.52
N ARG A 2 -12.49 -19.90 -7.03
CA ARG A 2 -13.16 -18.83 -6.21
C ARG A 2 -13.99 -19.37 -5.06
N GLN A 3 -14.67 -20.52 -5.23
CA GLN A 3 -15.43 -21.19 -4.17
C GLN A 3 -14.57 -21.53 -2.96
N ALA A 4 -13.38 -22.10 -3.17
CA ALA A 4 -12.47 -22.46 -2.09
C ALA A 4 -11.92 -21.22 -1.35
N LEU A 5 -11.74 -20.10 -2.08
CA LEU A 5 -11.33 -18.82 -1.46
C LEU A 5 -12.46 -18.26 -0.58
N ALA A 6 -13.70 -18.33 -1.05
CA ALA A 6 -14.85 -17.90 -0.27
C ALA A 6 -15.01 -18.72 1.01
N GLU A 7 -14.92 -20.05 0.90
CA GLU A 7 -14.99 -20.96 2.05
C GLU A 7 -13.88 -20.68 3.06
N ALA A 8 -12.64 -20.44 2.59
CA ALA A 8 -11.51 -20.09 3.45
C ALA A 8 -11.72 -18.75 4.17
N ALA A 9 -12.19 -17.71 3.45
CA ALA A 9 -12.49 -16.40 4.04
C ALA A 9 -13.59 -16.47 5.10
N TRP A 10 -14.65 -17.24 4.82
CA TRP A 10 -15.75 -17.42 5.76
C TRP A 10 -15.37 -18.24 7.00
N ALA A 11 -14.49 -19.24 6.84
CA ALA A 11 -13.94 -20.00 7.97
C ALA A 11 -13.03 -19.11 8.85
N ALA A 12 -12.17 -18.30 8.24
CA ALA A 12 -11.32 -17.35 8.96
C ALA A 12 -12.17 -16.31 9.75
N TYR A 13 -13.26 -15.83 9.16
CA TYR A 13 -14.21 -14.98 9.88
C TYR A 13 -14.79 -15.69 11.13
N ASP A 14 -15.21 -16.97 10.99
CA ASP A 14 -15.77 -17.72 12.12
C ASP A 14 -14.75 -17.90 13.26
N GLU A 15 -13.49 -18.16 12.92
CA GLU A 15 -12.40 -18.26 13.91
C GLU A 15 -12.19 -16.94 14.66
N LEU A 16 -12.15 -15.82 13.92
CA LEU A 16 -12.03 -14.49 14.53
C LEU A 16 -13.23 -14.13 15.39
N ALA A 17 -14.44 -14.42 14.91
CA ALA A 17 -15.67 -14.16 15.66
C ALA A 17 -15.80 -15.01 16.93
N ALA A 18 -15.23 -16.20 16.95
CA ALA A 18 -15.18 -17.03 18.14
C ALA A 18 -14.14 -16.55 19.17
N ALA A 19 -13.12 -15.83 18.74
CA ALA A 19 -12.01 -15.38 19.58
C ALA A 19 -12.14 -13.92 20.08
N HIS A 20 -13.02 -13.11 19.47
CA HIS A 20 -13.14 -11.68 19.72
C HIS A 20 -14.58 -11.25 19.95
N ASP A 21 -14.79 -10.25 20.82
CA ASP A 21 -16.12 -9.68 21.11
C ASP A 21 -16.69 -8.88 19.94
N LEU A 22 -15.81 -8.32 19.09
CA LEU A 22 -16.18 -7.56 17.91
C LEU A 22 -15.20 -7.84 16.77
N VAL A 23 -15.74 -8.11 15.58
CA VAL A 23 -14.96 -8.22 14.33
C VAL A 23 -15.43 -7.14 13.37
N ILE A 24 -14.52 -6.31 12.93
CA ILE A 24 -14.76 -5.30 11.89
C ILE A 24 -14.15 -5.83 10.60
N CYS A 25 -14.99 -5.97 9.56
CA CYS A 25 -14.55 -6.41 8.25
C CYS A 25 -14.52 -5.22 7.29
N GLU A 26 -13.41 -5.05 6.60
CA GLU A 26 -13.30 -4.11 5.49
C GLU A 26 -13.48 -4.87 4.17
N GLY A 27 -14.31 -4.32 3.27
CA GLY A 27 -14.52 -4.88 1.94
C GLY A 27 -13.41 -4.46 0.98
N ALA A 28 -13.36 -5.10 -0.18
CA ALA A 28 -12.47 -4.74 -1.27
C ALA A 28 -13.25 -4.12 -2.42
N GLY A 29 -12.82 -2.93 -2.89
CA GLY A 29 -13.52 -2.19 -3.94
C GLY A 29 -14.88 -1.64 -3.46
N SER A 30 -15.85 -1.64 -4.36
CA SER A 30 -17.19 -1.12 -4.06
C SER A 30 -18.26 -2.21 -4.14
N PRO A 31 -19.22 -2.27 -3.21
CA PRO A 31 -20.37 -3.18 -3.32
C PRO A 31 -21.28 -2.85 -4.52
N ALA A 32 -21.11 -1.66 -5.12
CA ALA A 32 -21.81 -1.25 -6.34
C ALA A 32 -21.26 -1.87 -7.63
N GLU A 33 -20.17 -2.61 -7.58
CA GLU A 33 -19.60 -3.34 -8.71
C GLU A 33 -20.42 -4.60 -9.01
N ILE A 34 -21.65 -4.41 -9.46
CA ILE A 34 -22.62 -5.48 -9.71
C ILE A 34 -22.17 -6.51 -10.74
N ASN A 35 -21.29 -6.13 -11.66
CA ASN A 35 -20.61 -7.01 -12.61
C ASN A 35 -19.71 -8.06 -11.93
N LEU A 36 -19.22 -7.81 -10.71
CA LEU A 36 -18.39 -8.71 -9.92
C LEU A 36 -19.19 -9.46 -8.85
N ARG A 37 -20.47 -9.12 -8.67
CA ARG A 37 -21.33 -9.60 -7.57
C ARG A 37 -21.41 -11.13 -7.46
N SER A 38 -21.46 -11.86 -8.57
CA SER A 38 -21.55 -13.32 -8.58
C SER A 38 -20.33 -14.03 -8.01
N GLY A 39 -19.20 -13.33 -7.90
CA GLY A 39 -17.95 -13.85 -7.33
C GLY A 39 -17.53 -13.15 -6.04
N ASP A 40 -18.36 -12.29 -5.51
CA ASP A 40 -18.08 -11.50 -4.30
C ASP A 40 -18.12 -12.39 -3.06
N TYR A 41 -17.01 -12.43 -2.33
CA TYR A 41 -16.88 -13.08 -1.03
C TYR A 41 -16.25 -12.15 0.02
N THR A 42 -16.04 -10.87 -0.32
CA THR A 42 -15.39 -9.87 0.52
C THR A 42 -16.33 -8.75 0.97
N ASN A 43 -17.27 -8.34 0.12
CA ASN A 43 -18.24 -7.27 0.42
C ASN A 43 -19.58 -7.89 0.86
N MET A 44 -20.63 -7.69 0.04
CA MET A 44 -21.97 -8.17 0.35
C MET A 44 -22.07 -9.71 0.37
N GLY A 45 -21.14 -10.43 -0.28
CA GLY A 45 -21.08 -11.88 -0.23
C GLY A 45 -20.76 -12.40 1.17
N LEU A 46 -19.76 -11.82 1.86
CA LEU A 46 -19.45 -12.11 3.26
C LEU A 46 -20.62 -11.66 4.16
N ALA A 47 -21.10 -10.43 3.96
CA ALA A 47 -22.19 -9.88 4.77
C ALA A 47 -23.44 -10.77 4.74
N ARG A 48 -23.84 -11.27 3.56
CA ARG A 48 -24.96 -12.23 3.43
C ARG A 48 -24.69 -13.55 4.11
N GLN A 49 -23.50 -14.12 3.87
CA GLN A 49 -23.17 -15.44 4.40
C GLN A 49 -23.17 -15.46 5.93
N LYS A 50 -22.78 -14.34 6.55
CA LYS A 50 -22.65 -14.23 8.01
C LYS A 50 -23.74 -13.36 8.66
N ASN A 51 -24.69 -12.86 7.86
CA ASN A 51 -25.77 -11.96 8.30
C ASN A 51 -25.22 -10.72 9.05
N LEU A 52 -24.23 -10.06 8.47
CA LEU A 52 -23.55 -8.92 9.09
C LEU A 52 -24.24 -7.60 8.74
N PRO A 53 -24.37 -6.67 9.69
CA PRO A 53 -24.76 -5.32 9.38
C PRO A 53 -23.64 -4.61 8.59
N VAL A 54 -24.03 -3.85 7.57
CA VAL A 54 -23.10 -3.15 6.68
C VAL A 54 -23.26 -1.64 6.82
N VAL A 55 -22.16 -0.93 6.97
CA VAL A 55 -22.11 0.53 6.95
C VAL A 55 -21.43 0.96 5.66
N LEU A 56 -22.12 1.79 4.85
CA LEU A 56 -21.51 2.39 3.68
C LEU A 56 -20.64 3.60 4.10
N VAL A 57 -19.38 3.63 3.66
CA VAL A 57 -18.48 4.74 3.91
C VAL A 57 -18.26 5.50 2.61
N GLY A 58 -18.69 6.77 2.59
CA GLY A 58 -18.52 7.66 1.44
C GLY A 58 -17.33 8.60 1.63
N ASP A 59 -16.38 8.57 0.68
CA ASP A 59 -15.25 9.50 0.66
C ASP A 59 -15.66 10.80 -0.05
N ILE A 60 -15.74 11.91 0.71
CA ILE A 60 -16.17 13.21 0.17
C ILE A 60 -15.06 13.93 -0.60
N ASP A 61 -13.82 13.55 -0.41
CA ASP A 61 -12.66 14.21 -1.02
C ASP A 61 -12.67 14.11 -2.56
N ARG A 62 -13.30 13.04 -3.09
CA ARG A 62 -13.44 12.82 -4.53
C ARG A 62 -14.61 13.58 -5.17
N GLY A 63 -15.45 14.24 -4.37
CA GLY A 63 -16.69 14.88 -4.82
C GLY A 63 -17.82 13.89 -5.13
N GLY A 64 -19.05 14.38 -5.17
CA GLY A 64 -20.22 13.58 -5.55
C GLY A 64 -20.62 12.50 -4.54
N VAL A 65 -20.21 12.58 -3.28
CA VAL A 65 -20.40 11.53 -2.26
C VAL A 65 -21.87 11.16 -2.04
N LEU A 66 -22.79 12.11 -2.09
CA LEU A 66 -24.22 11.83 -1.93
C LEU A 66 -24.76 11.00 -3.10
N ALA A 67 -24.32 11.29 -4.32
CA ALA A 67 -24.66 10.49 -5.49
C ALA A 67 -24.04 9.10 -5.42
N SER A 68 -22.82 8.97 -4.92
CA SER A 68 -22.14 7.69 -4.72
C SER A 68 -22.89 6.79 -3.73
N ILE A 69 -23.29 7.32 -2.56
CA ILE A 69 -24.07 6.57 -1.56
C ILE A 69 -25.43 6.14 -2.13
N TYR A 70 -26.15 7.08 -2.75
CA TYR A 70 -27.44 6.78 -3.35
C TYR A 70 -27.33 5.77 -4.50
N GLY A 71 -26.33 5.91 -5.36
CA GLY A 71 -26.07 5.00 -6.46
C GLY A 71 -25.70 3.60 -5.98
N THR A 72 -24.86 3.49 -4.95
CA THR A 72 -24.51 2.21 -4.33
C THR A 72 -25.77 1.53 -3.78
N TRP A 73 -26.56 2.24 -2.98
CA TRP A 73 -27.83 1.72 -2.47
C TRP A 73 -28.77 1.29 -3.61
N GLY A 74 -28.87 2.09 -4.68
CA GLY A 74 -29.74 1.84 -5.81
C GLY A 74 -29.34 0.60 -6.64
N LEU A 75 -28.06 0.28 -6.72
CA LEU A 75 -27.55 -0.86 -7.48
C LEU A 75 -27.60 -2.18 -6.69
N LEU A 76 -27.66 -2.13 -5.38
CA LEU A 76 -27.79 -3.34 -4.56
C LEU A 76 -29.19 -3.93 -4.70
N ASP A 77 -29.31 -5.25 -4.63
CA ASP A 77 -30.60 -5.93 -4.56
C ASP A 77 -31.24 -5.82 -3.16
N ASP A 78 -32.49 -6.23 -3.02
CA ASP A 78 -33.25 -6.07 -1.77
C ASP A 78 -32.63 -6.82 -0.59
N ALA A 79 -32.01 -7.97 -0.85
CA ALA A 79 -31.40 -8.77 0.20
C ALA A 79 -30.08 -8.16 0.69
N ASP A 80 -29.32 -7.51 -0.20
CA ASP A 80 -28.14 -6.72 0.18
C ASP A 80 -28.55 -5.43 0.93
N ARG A 81 -29.58 -4.72 0.44
CA ARG A 81 -30.11 -3.52 1.10
C ARG A 81 -30.59 -3.81 2.54
N ALA A 82 -31.17 -4.96 2.76
CA ALA A 82 -31.66 -5.35 4.09
C ALA A 82 -30.53 -5.47 5.14
N LEU A 83 -29.30 -5.63 4.71
CA LEU A 83 -28.12 -5.66 5.59
C LEU A 83 -27.53 -4.28 5.87
N LEU A 84 -27.93 -3.24 5.10
CA LEU A 84 -27.38 -1.90 5.30
C LEU A 84 -27.95 -1.28 6.60
N ALA A 85 -27.06 -1.02 7.56
CA ALA A 85 -27.39 -0.42 8.85
C ALA A 85 -27.37 1.12 8.80
N GLY A 86 -26.64 1.70 7.85
CA GLY A 86 -26.51 3.15 7.70
C GLY A 86 -25.32 3.53 6.79
N TYR A 87 -24.98 4.81 6.82
CA TYR A 87 -23.84 5.34 6.07
C TYR A 87 -23.06 6.38 6.87
N LEU A 88 -21.76 6.54 6.54
CA LEU A 88 -20.84 7.55 7.05
C LEU A 88 -20.31 8.39 5.90
N ILE A 89 -20.04 9.67 6.18
CA ILE A 89 -19.22 10.51 5.30
C ILE A 89 -17.83 10.62 5.91
N ASN A 90 -16.80 10.35 5.14
CA ASN A 90 -15.41 10.41 5.58
C ASN A 90 -14.63 11.54 4.91
N LYS A 91 -13.59 12.04 5.57
CA LYS A 91 -12.65 13.06 5.11
C LYS A 91 -13.27 14.44 4.89
N PHE A 92 -14.29 14.80 5.65
CA PHE A 92 -14.96 16.08 5.50
C PHE A 92 -14.07 17.24 5.98
N ARG A 93 -14.04 18.33 5.18
CA ARG A 93 -13.35 19.57 5.54
C ARG A 93 -14.35 20.71 5.58
N GLY A 94 -14.38 21.44 6.68
CA GLY A 94 -15.24 22.62 6.86
C GLY A 94 -16.35 22.42 7.89
N ASP A 95 -17.44 23.17 7.74
CA ASP A 95 -18.60 23.13 8.62
C ASP A 95 -19.57 22.04 8.15
N ASP A 96 -19.75 21.00 8.97
CA ASP A 96 -20.61 19.85 8.67
C ASP A 96 -22.12 20.22 8.58
N SER A 97 -22.51 21.35 9.13
CA SER A 97 -23.89 21.85 8.99
C SER A 97 -24.29 22.06 7.52
N VAL A 98 -23.32 22.34 6.65
CA VAL A 98 -23.54 22.48 5.20
C VAL A 98 -24.01 21.17 4.57
N LEU A 99 -23.61 20.03 5.12
CA LEU A 99 -24.03 18.69 4.64
C LEU A 99 -25.42 18.28 5.14
N ALA A 100 -25.91 18.84 6.22
CA ALA A 100 -27.13 18.39 6.89
C ALA A 100 -28.35 18.24 5.95
N PRO A 101 -28.66 19.19 5.03
CA PRO A 101 -29.76 19.04 4.10
C PRO A 101 -29.56 17.87 3.13
N GLY A 102 -28.32 17.65 2.67
CA GLY A 102 -27.97 16.55 1.77
C GLY A 102 -28.10 15.19 2.46
N LEU A 103 -27.65 15.08 3.70
CA LEU A 103 -27.79 13.86 4.51
C LEU A 103 -29.25 13.52 4.75
N ALA A 104 -30.07 14.53 5.12
CA ALA A 104 -31.51 14.37 5.29
C ALA A 104 -32.18 13.86 4.01
N GLU A 105 -31.77 14.37 2.84
CA GLU A 105 -32.33 13.94 1.55
C GLU A 105 -31.93 12.48 1.22
N ILE A 106 -30.68 12.07 1.48
CA ILE A 106 -30.26 10.67 1.31
C ILE A 106 -31.06 9.75 2.23
N THR A 107 -31.16 10.10 3.51
CA THR A 107 -31.96 9.31 4.47
C THR A 107 -33.42 9.21 4.01
N ARG A 108 -34.02 10.28 3.55
CA ARG A 108 -35.40 10.29 3.03
C ARG A 108 -35.58 9.37 1.82
N ARG A 109 -34.59 9.31 0.91
CA ARG A 109 -34.66 8.49 -0.32
C ARG A 109 -34.38 7.02 -0.08
N THR A 110 -33.46 6.71 0.80
CA THR A 110 -32.92 5.35 0.99
C THR A 110 -33.51 4.65 2.22
N GLY A 111 -34.03 5.41 3.18
CA GLY A 111 -34.37 4.90 4.50
C GLY A 111 -33.19 4.64 5.41
N LEU A 112 -31.93 4.81 4.92
CA LEU A 112 -30.73 4.58 5.72
C LEU A 112 -30.43 5.79 6.62
N PRO A 113 -30.15 5.58 7.92
CA PRO A 113 -29.69 6.65 8.79
C PRO A 113 -28.26 7.08 8.43
N SER A 114 -28.00 8.39 8.52
CA SER A 114 -26.63 8.90 8.61
C SER A 114 -26.07 8.56 10.00
N LEU A 115 -24.97 7.86 10.06
CA LEU A 115 -24.28 7.51 11.30
C LEU A 115 -23.26 8.59 11.72
N GLY A 116 -22.99 9.55 10.85
CA GLY A 116 -22.15 10.70 11.15
C GLY A 116 -21.28 11.16 9.99
N VAL A 117 -20.57 12.23 10.27
CA VAL A 117 -19.58 12.83 9.39
C VAL A 117 -18.23 12.83 10.11
N LEU A 118 -17.24 12.16 9.54
CA LEU A 118 -15.88 12.13 10.07
C LEU A 118 -15.09 13.28 9.44
N PRO A 119 -14.54 14.18 10.25
CA PRO A 119 -13.74 15.26 9.73
C PRO A 119 -12.42 14.72 9.17
N TRP A 120 -11.83 15.50 8.28
CA TRP A 120 -10.42 15.31 7.94
C TRP A 120 -9.57 15.59 9.19
N VAL A 121 -8.82 14.60 9.63
CA VAL A 121 -7.94 14.72 10.81
C VAL A 121 -6.51 14.91 10.32
N PRO A 122 -5.92 16.12 10.44
CA PRO A 122 -4.52 16.33 10.11
C PRO A 122 -3.63 15.52 11.06
N GLY A 123 -2.53 15.00 10.53
CA GLY A 123 -1.53 14.29 11.35
C GLY A 123 -1.92 12.87 11.76
N VAL A 124 -3.05 12.34 11.33
CA VAL A 124 -3.30 10.90 11.43
C VAL A 124 -2.48 10.20 10.35
N TRP A 125 -1.54 9.40 10.82
CA TRP A 125 -0.75 8.53 9.97
C TRP A 125 -1.43 7.16 9.90
N LEU A 126 -1.78 6.73 8.71
CA LEU A 126 -2.21 5.37 8.41
C LEU A 126 -1.30 4.84 7.32
N ASP A 127 -0.79 3.64 7.53
CA ASP A 127 0.00 2.95 6.52
C ASP A 127 -0.82 2.83 5.23
N GLY A 128 -0.22 3.17 4.09
CA GLY A 128 -0.88 3.02 2.79
C GLY A 128 -0.93 1.54 2.39
N GLU A 129 -2.10 1.04 2.02
CA GLU A 129 -2.25 -0.36 1.58
C GLU A 129 -1.65 -0.63 0.20
N ASP A 130 -1.54 0.40 -0.64
CA ASP A 130 -1.11 0.28 -2.03
C ASP A 130 -0.04 1.31 -2.41
N ALA A 131 0.80 0.92 -3.37
CA ALA A 131 1.83 1.76 -3.99
C ALA A 131 1.31 3.11 -4.58
N LEU A 132 0.01 3.33 -4.57
CA LEU A 132 -0.66 4.49 -5.18
C LEU A 132 -0.77 5.71 -4.23
N GLU A 133 -0.47 5.58 -2.95
CA GLU A 133 -0.49 6.71 -2.01
C GLU A 133 0.84 7.49 -1.91
N VAL A 134 1.70 7.35 -2.90
CA VAL A 134 2.94 8.12 -3.09
C VAL A 134 2.71 9.65 -3.05
N GLY A 135 1.45 10.10 -3.12
CA GLY A 135 1.08 11.51 -3.04
C GLY A 135 1.18 12.18 -1.66
N ARG A 136 1.50 11.43 -0.60
CA ARG A 136 1.68 11.98 0.76
C ARG A 136 3.11 12.44 1.05
N TRP A 137 4.06 12.02 0.24
CA TRP A 137 5.45 12.35 0.41
C TRP A 137 5.79 13.65 -0.33
N ARG A 138 6.88 14.28 0.07
CA ARG A 138 7.30 15.52 -0.55
C ARG A 138 7.52 15.35 -2.06
N HIS A 139 6.97 16.28 -2.85
CA HIS A 139 7.18 16.34 -4.29
C HIS A 139 8.38 17.23 -4.65
N GLU A 140 8.89 17.06 -5.87
CA GLU A 140 9.90 17.98 -6.40
C GLU A 140 9.35 19.41 -6.40
N GLY A 141 10.11 20.32 -5.74
CA GLY A 141 9.73 21.74 -5.62
C GLY A 141 9.13 22.15 -4.29
N ASP A 142 8.82 21.22 -3.39
CA ASP A 142 8.40 21.55 -2.02
C ASP A 142 9.55 22.16 -1.20
N ALA A 143 9.21 23.03 -0.25
CA ALA A 143 10.19 23.64 0.64
C ALA A 143 10.89 22.57 1.50
N VAL A 144 12.23 22.61 1.52
CA VAL A 144 13.07 21.67 2.29
C VAL A 144 13.49 22.34 3.59
N ASP A 145 13.34 21.64 4.71
CA ASP A 145 14.03 21.98 5.94
C ASP A 145 15.54 21.67 5.73
N PRO A 146 16.42 22.68 5.74
CA PRO A 146 17.83 22.46 5.48
C PRO A 146 18.52 21.64 6.58
N THR A 147 17.88 21.43 7.72
CA THR A 147 18.40 20.65 8.85
C THR A 147 17.87 19.22 8.88
N ALA A 148 16.89 18.89 8.04
CA ALA A 148 16.32 17.55 7.99
C ALA A 148 17.25 16.54 7.29
N LEU A 149 17.23 15.30 7.77
CA LEU A 149 17.85 14.15 7.10
C LEU A 149 17.10 13.84 5.81
N ARG A 150 17.76 13.99 4.67
CA ARG A 150 17.14 13.81 3.35
C ARG A 150 17.20 12.35 2.91
N VAL A 151 16.05 11.75 2.71
CA VAL A 151 15.89 10.38 2.23
C VAL A 151 15.28 10.40 0.84
N ALA A 152 16.01 9.91 -0.16
CA ALA A 152 15.50 9.71 -1.51
C ALA A 152 15.06 8.26 -1.70
N VAL A 153 13.79 8.07 -1.98
CA VAL A 153 13.21 6.75 -2.29
C VAL A 153 13.04 6.62 -3.79
N VAL A 154 13.67 5.63 -4.39
CA VAL A 154 13.59 5.42 -5.83
C VAL A 154 12.19 4.92 -6.20
N ARG A 155 11.52 5.64 -7.10
CA ARG A 155 10.22 5.26 -7.61
C ARG A 155 10.37 4.30 -8.78
N PHE A 156 10.41 3.01 -8.51
CA PHE A 156 10.36 1.99 -9.56
C PHE A 156 9.04 2.03 -10.34
N PRO A 157 9.04 1.69 -11.63
CA PRO A 157 7.81 1.53 -12.42
C PRO A 157 6.86 0.50 -11.82
N ARG A 158 7.41 -0.53 -11.15
CA ARG A 158 6.65 -1.60 -10.50
C ARG A 158 6.91 -1.63 -8.99
N ILE A 159 7.05 -0.47 -8.37
CA ILE A 159 7.24 -0.35 -6.92
C ILE A 159 6.16 -1.14 -6.17
N SER A 160 6.55 -1.83 -5.10
CA SER A 160 5.66 -2.49 -4.16
C SER A 160 6.00 -2.09 -2.73
N ASN A 161 5.02 -2.18 -1.82
CA ASN A 161 5.18 -1.91 -0.39
C ASN A 161 5.87 -0.57 -0.11
N ALA A 162 5.33 0.51 -0.65
CA ALA A 162 5.79 1.86 -0.37
C ALA A 162 5.69 2.23 1.13
N THR A 163 4.84 1.49 1.88
CA THR A 163 4.66 1.62 3.33
C THR A 163 5.92 1.36 4.15
N ASP A 164 6.88 0.59 3.62
CA ASP A 164 8.15 0.35 4.30
C ASP A 164 8.93 1.64 4.63
N VAL A 165 8.67 2.71 3.89
CA VAL A 165 9.31 4.03 4.09
C VAL A 165 8.38 5.07 4.72
N ASP A 166 7.12 4.73 4.92
CA ASP A 166 6.14 5.61 5.56
C ASP A 166 6.55 5.96 7.00
N ALA A 167 7.12 5.00 7.73
CA ALA A 167 7.64 5.24 9.06
C ALA A 167 8.72 6.32 9.08
N LEU A 168 9.62 6.34 8.08
CA LEU A 168 10.63 7.39 7.95
C LEU A 168 10.01 8.75 7.67
N ALA A 169 8.97 8.80 6.84
CA ALA A 169 8.28 10.06 6.52
C ALA A 169 7.46 10.61 7.71
N GLY A 170 7.14 9.77 8.70
CA GLY A 170 6.50 10.17 9.95
C GLY A 170 7.47 10.71 11.01
N GLU A 171 8.77 10.51 10.85
CA GLU A 171 9.78 10.93 11.84
C GLU A 171 10.10 12.43 11.74
N ALA A 172 10.13 13.10 12.90
CA ALA A 172 10.50 14.50 12.95
C ALA A 172 11.97 14.70 12.54
N GLY A 173 12.22 15.64 11.64
CA GLY A 173 13.56 15.92 11.14
C GLY A 173 14.03 14.99 10.02
N VAL A 174 13.14 14.14 9.48
CA VAL A 174 13.38 13.33 8.28
C VAL A 174 12.52 13.86 7.13
N ASP A 175 13.16 14.09 5.99
CA ASP A 175 12.54 14.57 4.76
C ASP A 175 12.62 13.47 3.70
N VAL A 176 11.50 12.82 3.45
CA VAL A 176 11.40 11.71 2.48
C VAL A 176 10.87 12.21 1.15
N GLN A 177 11.65 12.01 0.10
CA GLN A 177 11.27 12.34 -1.28
C GLN A 177 11.29 11.09 -2.16
N VAL A 178 10.16 10.82 -2.80
CA VAL A 178 10.07 9.79 -3.83
C VAL A 178 10.46 10.38 -5.17
N THR A 179 11.41 9.76 -5.86
CA THR A 179 12.01 10.36 -7.05
C THR A 179 12.40 9.33 -8.11
N THR A 180 12.43 9.81 -9.36
CA THR A 180 13.07 9.13 -10.50
C THR A 180 14.31 9.90 -10.99
N ASN A 181 14.69 10.96 -10.28
CA ASN A 181 15.75 11.87 -10.68
C ASN A 181 17.09 11.46 -10.05
N PRO A 182 18.11 11.07 -10.85
CA PRO A 182 19.44 10.73 -10.33
C PRO A 182 20.09 11.84 -9.50
N ALA A 183 19.84 13.11 -9.83
CA ALA A 183 20.40 14.23 -9.08
C ALA A 183 19.84 14.33 -7.66
N THR A 184 18.55 14.05 -7.47
CA THR A 184 17.94 13.97 -6.15
C THR A 184 18.55 12.82 -5.34
N CYS A 185 18.71 11.63 -5.94
CA CYS A 185 19.39 10.50 -5.30
C CYS A 185 20.85 10.85 -4.93
N ALA A 186 21.57 11.55 -5.77
CA ALA A 186 22.95 11.96 -5.48
C ALA A 186 23.03 12.96 -4.31
N ALA A 187 22.07 13.87 -4.20
CA ALA A 187 22.04 14.91 -3.17
C ALA A 187 21.53 14.43 -1.80
N ALA A 188 20.75 13.35 -1.73
CA ALA A 188 20.17 12.83 -0.49
C ALA A 188 21.23 12.32 0.49
N ASP A 189 20.90 12.24 1.78
CA ASP A 189 21.75 11.63 2.79
C ASP A 189 21.63 10.11 2.76
N ILE A 190 20.43 9.60 2.55
CA ILE A 190 20.11 8.17 2.39
C ILE A 190 19.40 7.96 1.04
N VAL A 191 19.75 6.89 0.33
CA VAL A 191 18.98 6.40 -0.83
C VAL A 191 18.36 5.06 -0.49
N VAL A 192 17.05 4.94 -0.72
CA VAL A 192 16.28 3.70 -0.52
C VAL A 192 15.86 3.13 -1.87
N LEU A 193 16.22 1.88 -2.11
CA LEU A 193 15.69 1.03 -3.17
C LEU A 193 14.56 0.21 -2.56
N PRO A 194 13.29 0.54 -2.80
CA PRO A 194 12.14 -0.14 -2.18
C PRO A 194 11.85 -1.48 -2.82
N GLY A 195 10.78 -2.12 -2.39
CA GLY A 195 10.26 -3.34 -3.00
C GLY A 195 9.83 -3.15 -4.45
N SER A 196 9.92 -4.21 -5.23
CA SER A 196 9.49 -4.26 -6.63
C SER A 196 8.68 -5.53 -6.89
N ARG A 197 7.69 -5.44 -7.80
CA ARG A 197 6.93 -6.58 -8.32
C ARG A 197 7.61 -7.26 -9.50
N SER A 198 8.70 -6.70 -10.00
CA SER A 198 9.52 -7.24 -11.09
C SER A 198 10.94 -6.74 -10.94
N THR A 199 11.71 -7.47 -10.16
CA THR A 199 13.06 -7.08 -9.73
C THR A 199 14.00 -6.89 -10.90
N ILE A 200 13.97 -7.80 -11.89
CA ILE A 200 14.86 -7.77 -13.06
C ILE A 200 14.55 -6.60 -13.99
N ASP A 201 13.26 -6.36 -14.28
CA ASP A 201 12.87 -5.26 -15.15
C ASP A 201 13.12 -3.89 -14.51
N ASP A 202 12.83 -3.77 -13.20
CA ASP A 202 13.08 -2.52 -12.48
C ASP A 202 14.58 -2.27 -12.29
N LEU A 203 15.41 -3.31 -12.17
CA LEU A 203 16.87 -3.17 -12.22
C LEU A 203 17.37 -2.67 -13.60
N ALA A 204 16.79 -3.20 -14.67
CA ALA A 204 17.10 -2.71 -16.02
C ALA A 204 16.70 -1.24 -16.20
N TRP A 205 15.53 -0.87 -15.69
CA TRP A 205 15.08 0.52 -15.66
C TRP A 205 16.01 1.41 -14.81
N LEU A 206 16.41 0.96 -13.61
CA LEU A 206 17.33 1.67 -12.72
C LEU A 206 18.66 2.02 -13.43
N ARG A 207 19.18 1.08 -14.23
CA ARG A 207 20.36 1.32 -15.06
C ARG A 207 20.11 2.32 -16.18
N SER A 208 18.96 2.18 -16.86
CA SER A 208 18.62 3.06 -17.99
C SER A 208 18.43 4.53 -17.60
N THR A 209 18.11 4.80 -16.33
CA THR A 209 17.89 6.15 -15.79
C THR A 209 19.16 6.82 -15.23
N GLY A 210 20.26 6.08 -15.10
CA GLY A 210 21.48 6.58 -14.47
C GLY A 210 21.47 6.55 -12.94
N ILE A 211 20.40 6.04 -12.31
CA ILE A 211 20.32 5.94 -10.85
C ILE A 211 21.24 4.81 -10.35
N ALA A 212 21.42 3.73 -11.12
CA ALA A 212 22.33 2.64 -10.77
C ALA A 212 23.76 3.13 -10.56
N GLU A 213 24.24 3.99 -11.43
CA GLU A 213 25.56 4.64 -11.34
C GLU A 213 25.69 5.48 -10.09
N VAL A 214 24.66 6.29 -9.79
CA VAL A 214 24.59 7.10 -8.56
C VAL A 214 24.65 6.22 -7.32
N VAL A 215 23.90 5.12 -7.29
CA VAL A 215 23.88 4.16 -6.17
C VAL A 215 25.26 3.52 -5.98
N ALA A 216 25.90 3.10 -7.06
CA ALA A 216 27.26 2.51 -7.01
C ALA A 216 28.30 3.54 -6.53
N GLU A 217 28.26 4.78 -7.03
CA GLU A 217 29.17 5.85 -6.62
C GLU A 217 28.99 6.19 -5.14
N ARG A 218 27.74 6.29 -4.66
CA ARG A 218 27.43 6.52 -3.24
C ARG A 218 28.02 5.44 -2.34
N ALA A 219 27.82 4.16 -2.72
CA ALA A 219 28.37 3.03 -1.97
C ALA A 219 29.92 3.08 -1.92
N ALA A 220 30.55 3.39 -3.05
CA ALA A 220 32.03 3.57 -3.11
C ALA A 220 32.52 4.73 -2.22
N GLN A 221 31.70 5.75 -1.98
CA GLN A 221 31.99 6.88 -1.09
C GLN A 221 31.61 6.59 0.38
N GLY A 222 31.13 5.41 0.71
CA GLY A 222 30.67 5.06 2.05
C GLY A 222 29.34 5.73 2.46
N ARG A 223 28.56 6.25 1.49
CA ARG A 223 27.27 6.89 1.75
C ARG A 223 26.16 5.83 1.79
N THR A 224 25.19 6.03 2.66
CA THR A 224 24.14 5.04 2.95
C THR A 224 23.24 4.76 1.73
N VAL A 225 23.10 3.46 1.45
CA VAL A 225 22.12 2.89 0.52
C VAL A 225 21.39 1.77 1.25
N VAL A 226 20.06 1.79 1.20
CA VAL A 226 19.18 0.79 1.81
C VAL A 226 18.41 0.07 0.72
N GLY A 227 18.46 -1.26 0.69
CA GLY A 227 17.64 -2.08 -0.20
C GLY A 227 16.61 -2.87 0.60
N ILE A 228 15.35 -2.84 0.16
CA ILE A 228 14.22 -3.52 0.80
C ILE A 228 13.63 -4.51 -0.21
N CYS A 229 13.44 -5.78 0.16
CA CYS A 229 12.84 -6.82 -0.68
C CYS A 229 13.49 -6.86 -2.08
N GLY A 230 12.78 -6.49 -3.15
CA GLY A 230 13.31 -6.40 -4.52
C GLY A 230 14.52 -5.46 -4.62
N GLY A 231 14.48 -4.33 -3.91
CA GLY A 231 15.63 -3.41 -3.83
C GLY A 231 16.87 -4.04 -3.19
N TYR A 232 16.69 -4.87 -2.15
CA TYR A 232 17.80 -5.66 -1.58
C TYR A 232 18.35 -6.67 -2.59
N GLN A 233 17.47 -7.36 -3.31
CA GLN A 233 17.87 -8.32 -4.35
C GLN A 233 18.68 -7.64 -5.47
N MET A 234 18.35 -6.41 -5.83
CA MET A 234 19.10 -5.64 -6.83
C MET A 234 20.54 -5.32 -6.39
N LEU A 235 20.83 -5.26 -5.09
CA LEU A 235 22.17 -5.02 -4.54
C LEU A 235 23.10 -6.25 -4.65
N ALA A 236 22.56 -7.43 -4.92
CA ALA A 236 23.31 -8.69 -5.07
C ALA A 236 24.34 -8.66 -6.21
N ARG A 237 25.23 -9.66 -6.26
CA ARG A 237 26.15 -9.88 -7.38
C ARG A 237 25.42 -10.36 -8.62
N THR A 238 24.58 -11.38 -8.44
CA THR A 238 23.81 -12.00 -9.51
C THR A 238 22.36 -12.19 -9.08
N ILE A 239 21.47 -12.15 -10.07
CA ILE A 239 20.05 -12.50 -9.93
C ILE A 239 19.77 -13.56 -10.99
N ASP A 240 19.38 -14.76 -10.55
CA ASP A 240 19.10 -15.90 -11.41
C ASP A 240 17.62 -16.28 -11.33
N ASP A 241 16.94 -16.30 -12.48
CA ASP A 241 15.56 -16.72 -12.66
C ASP A 241 15.48 -17.85 -13.70
N PRO A 242 16.02 -19.06 -13.39
CA PRO A 242 16.15 -20.14 -14.39
C PRO A 242 14.79 -20.67 -14.86
N GLN A 243 13.73 -20.43 -14.12
CA GLN A 243 12.41 -20.99 -14.38
C GLN A 243 11.37 -19.95 -14.80
N GLY A 244 11.78 -18.69 -14.98
CA GLY A 244 10.92 -17.62 -15.48
C GLY A 244 9.83 -17.16 -14.51
N GLN A 245 10.16 -17.06 -13.24
CA GLN A 245 9.24 -16.56 -12.22
C GLN A 245 9.07 -15.04 -12.31
N GLU A 246 10.13 -14.33 -12.69
CA GLU A 246 10.19 -12.90 -12.89
C GLU A 246 10.07 -12.52 -14.37
N VAL A 247 10.81 -13.25 -15.25
CA VAL A 247 10.87 -12.95 -16.67
C VAL A 247 10.57 -14.21 -17.48
N ALA A 248 9.57 -14.14 -18.36
CA ALA A 248 9.18 -15.26 -19.20
C ALA A 248 10.37 -15.84 -20.00
N GLY A 249 10.62 -17.14 -19.84
CA GLY A 249 11.74 -17.83 -20.46
C GLY A 249 13.01 -17.90 -19.62
N GLY A 250 12.98 -17.32 -18.43
CA GLY A 250 14.13 -17.29 -17.52
C GLY A 250 15.15 -16.22 -17.88
N ALA A 251 15.94 -15.81 -16.89
CA ALA A 251 17.01 -14.83 -17.06
C ALA A 251 18.09 -15.02 -16.00
N GLN A 252 19.33 -14.72 -16.34
CA GLN A 252 20.39 -14.49 -15.38
C GLN A 252 21.00 -13.12 -15.65
N VAL A 253 20.94 -12.24 -14.65
CA VAL A 253 21.42 -10.88 -14.79
C VAL A 253 22.39 -10.51 -13.66
N PRO A 254 23.42 -9.69 -13.94
CA PRO A 254 24.23 -9.13 -12.86
C PRO A 254 23.39 -8.17 -12.03
N GLY A 255 23.48 -8.25 -10.71
CA GLY A 255 22.98 -7.21 -9.80
C GLY A 255 23.89 -5.97 -9.79
N LEU A 256 23.72 -5.11 -8.80
CA LEU A 256 24.59 -3.93 -8.62
C LEU A 256 25.94 -4.30 -7.98
N GLY A 257 26.09 -5.51 -7.44
CA GLY A 257 27.33 -6.02 -6.89
C GLY A 257 27.79 -5.34 -5.59
N LEU A 258 26.85 -4.72 -4.86
CA LEU A 258 27.15 -4.00 -3.62
C LEU A 258 27.10 -4.91 -2.39
N LEU A 259 26.44 -6.04 -2.50
CA LEU A 259 26.37 -7.06 -1.46
C LEU A 259 27.00 -8.38 -1.97
N PRO A 260 27.77 -9.12 -1.13
CA PRO A 260 28.40 -10.38 -1.51
C PRO A 260 27.41 -11.56 -1.46
N VAL A 261 26.21 -11.38 -2.03
CA VAL A 261 25.14 -12.36 -2.08
C VAL A 261 24.72 -12.61 -3.53
N ASP A 262 24.14 -13.78 -3.78
CA ASP A 262 23.50 -14.11 -5.04
C ASP A 262 22.03 -14.43 -4.76
N VAL A 263 21.14 -14.14 -5.72
CA VAL A 263 19.69 -14.31 -5.60
C VAL A 263 19.22 -15.32 -6.63
N ASP A 264 18.50 -16.35 -6.18
CA ASP A 264 17.87 -17.35 -7.03
C ASP A 264 16.34 -17.29 -6.85
N PHE A 265 15.59 -17.14 -7.95
CA PHE A 265 14.14 -17.25 -7.95
C PHE A 265 13.72 -18.72 -8.11
N ALA A 266 13.07 -19.27 -7.08
CA ALA A 266 12.58 -20.64 -7.07
C ALA A 266 11.07 -20.69 -7.33
N VAL A 267 10.58 -21.79 -7.92
CA VAL A 267 9.13 -22.03 -8.14
C VAL A 267 8.38 -22.14 -6.83
N GLU A 268 8.98 -22.85 -5.86
CA GLU A 268 8.37 -23.05 -4.57
C GLU A 268 8.86 -21.99 -3.58
N LYS A 269 7.89 -21.29 -2.97
CA LYS A 269 8.18 -20.31 -1.93
C LYS A 269 8.56 -21.01 -0.63
N THR A 270 9.77 -20.79 -0.17
CA THR A 270 10.23 -21.29 1.13
C THR A 270 9.85 -20.32 2.23
N LEU A 271 9.04 -20.78 3.19
CA LEU A 271 8.70 -20.03 4.40
C LEU A 271 9.47 -20.66 5.56
N THR A 272 10.37 -19.90 6.15
CA THR A 272 11.12 -20.31 7.35
C THR A 272 11.14 -19.22 8.38
N LEU A 273 11.13 -19.60 9.66
CA LEU A 273 11.40 -18.66 10.74
C LEU A 273 12.93 -18.46 10.81
N SER A 274 13.42 -17.38 10.21
CA SER A 274 14.84 -17.08 10.18
C SER A 274 15.27 -16.35 11.45
N HIS A 275 16.41 -16.76 12.01
CA HIS A 275 17.08 -16.05 13.09
C HIS A 275 18.25 -15.27 12.51
N GLY A 276 18.33 -13.97 12.77
CA GLY A 276 19.37 -13.09 12.32
C GLY A 276 19.89 -12.22 13.45
N CYS A 277 21.09 -11.67 13.25
CA CYS A 277 21.69 -10.70 14.16
C CYS A 277 22.01 -9.43 13.37
N LEU A 278 21.71 -8.26 13.96
CA LEU A 278 22.18 -6.97 13.45
C LEU A 278 23.66 -6.84 13.83
N LEU A 279 24.53 -6.75 12.84
CA LEU A 279 25.94 -6.47 13.03
C LEU A 279 26.13 -4.94 12.93
N TYR A 280 26.41 -4.31 14.07
CA TYR A 280 26.85 -2.91 14.12
C TYR A 280 28.36 -2.89 13.94
N THR A 281 28.82 -2.20 12.91
CA THR A 281 30.26 -2.08 12.60
C THR A 281 31.01 -1.27 13.67
N SER A 282 30.32 -0.45 14.47
CA SER A 282 30.93 0.31 15.56
C SER A 282 31.24 -0.52 16.80
N ASP A 283 30.57 -1.64 17.01
CA ASP A 283 30.73 -2.48 18.20
C ASP A 283 31.65 -3.66 17.98
N ALA A 284 32.14 -3.83 16.76
CA ALA A 284 33.13 -4.86 16.41
C ALA A 284 34.56 -4.46 16.75
N ALA A 285 34.77 -3.32 17.39
CA ALA A 285 36.09 -2.77 17.71
C ALA A 285 36.45 -2.76 19.23
N ASP A 286 35.57 -3.30 20.08
CA ASP A 286 35.83 -3.47 21.53
C ASP A 286 36.06 -4.95 21.93
#